data_fcace67ab96e94e8465c57aceebee700
#
_entry.id   fcace67ab96e94e8465c57aceebee700
#
_cell.length_a   1.000
_cell.length_b   1.000
_cell.length_c   1.000
_cell.angle_alpha   90.00
_cell.angle_beta   90.00
_cell.angle_gamma   90.00
#
_symmetry.space_group_name_H-M   'P 1'
#
loop_
_entity.id
_entity.type
_entity.pdbx_description
1 polymer ?
#
loop_
_entity_poly.entity_id
_entity_poly.type
_entity_poly.pdbx_seq_one_letter_code
_entity_poly.pdbx_strand_id
1 'polypeptide(L)'
;MGYHMNPLTCGVAKFNVQLAKRLGVPYVPLGTPVSLPLLSIKASEIPDKTRLFAGDVLEEFDLFLHGPCPEYLIEAARYIYCGNRALLIMARTIRLDAIAAWCPSTITGDPTRGAYRVLIFGMAHKLHPAHMVALKAQLDAEHPDYTVALSTAVHEGTPWDTGLADSLALMRAIFGSRLRELGYLGDDALARELQECDAVAAYFDPAVRENNTSIWAAVDAGKRIYTNTDALSPVLQPGIYTWDALVEIVRTPEVAHA
;
A
#
# COMPACT_ATOMS: atom_id res chain seq x y z
N MET A 1 1.93 -10.54 -13.35
CA MET A 1 3.07 -11.21 -12.65
C MET A 1 3.57 -10.35 -11.51
N GLY A 2 4.09 -10.95 -10.46
CA GLY A 2 4.69 -10.24 -9.33
C GLY A 2 5.83 -11.01 -8.67
N TYR A 3 6.68 -10.29 -7.92
CA TYR A 3 7.79 -10.90 -7.19
C TYR A 3 7.30 -11.58 -5.89
N HIS A 4 6.53 -10.87 -5.08
CA HIS A 4 5.93 -11.43 -3.87
C HIS A 4 4.61 -12.11 -4.18
N MET A 5 4.44 -13.34 -3.73
CA MET A 5 3.24 -14.16 -4.01
C MET A 5 2.30 -14.30 -2.81
N ASN A 6 2.77 -13.98 -1.59
CA ASN A 6 1.96 -14.14 -0.39
C ASN A 6 1.19 -12.84 -0.06
N PRO A 7 -0.15 -12.79 -0.30
CA PRO A 7 -0.96 -11.61 -0.01
C PRO A 7 -1.14 -11.34 1.48
N LEU A 8 -0.77 -12.29 2.35
CA LEU A 8 -0.86 -12.12 3.81
C LEU A 8 0.32 -11.33 4.38
N THR A 9 1.47 -11.35 3.70
CA THR A 9 2.71 -10.73 4.19
C THR A 9 3.21 -9.57 3.32
N CYS A 10 2.56 -9.31 2.18
CA CYS A 10 2.96 -8.24 1.27
C CYS A 10 1.75 -7.49 0.70
N GLY A 11 1.68 -6.18 0.95
CA GLY A 11 0.60 -5.31 0.45
C GLY A 11 0.56 -5.24 -1.09
N VAL A 12 1.72 -5.30 -1.76
CA VAL A 12 1.79 -5.35 -3.24
C VAL A 12 1.22 -6.68 -3.75
N ALA A 13 1.57 -7.82 -3.13
CA ALA A 13 1.00 -9.11 -3.49
C ALA A 13 -0.52 -9.13 -3.27
N LYS A 14 -1.00 -8.57 -2.16
CA LYS A 14 -2.44 -8.46 -1.86
C LYS A 14 -3.18 -7.64 -2.92
N PHE A 15 -2.65 -6.48 -3.29
CA PHE A 15 -3.17 -5.65 -4.37
C PHE A 15 -3.20 -6.43 -5.69
N ASN A 16 -2.09 -7.10 -6.06
CA ASN A 16 -1.97 -7.84 -7.31
C ASN A 16 -2.95 -9.01 -7.42
N VAL A 17 -3.16 -9.76 -6.33
CA VAL A 17 -4.18 -10.84 -6.28
C VAL A 17 -5.58 -10.27 -6.53
N GLN A 18 -5.92 -9.15 -5.92
CA GLN A 18 -7.22 -8.52 -6.11
C GLN A 18 -7.40 -7.94 -7.52
N LEU A 19 -6.37 -7.29 -8.07
CA LEU A 19 -6.40 -6.78 -9.44
C LEU A 19 -6.55 -7.93 -10.44
N ALA A 20 -5.74 -8.99 -10.33
CA ALA A 20 -5.80 -10.16 -11.21
C ALA A 20 -7.18 -10.82 -11.19
N LYS A 21 -7.79 -10.98 -10.00
CA LYS A 21 -9.15 -11.50 -9.84
C LYS A 21 -10.18 -10.66 -10.61
N ARG A 22 -10.09 -9.32 -10.54
CA ARG A 22 -11.02 -8.42 -11.23
C ARG A 22 -10.81 -8.37 -12.74
N LEU A 23 -9.57 -8.51 -13.18
CA LEU A 23 -9.24 -8.62 -14.60
C LEU A 23 -9.62 -9.99 -15.19
N GLY A 24 -9.86 -11.01 -14.35
CA GLY A 24 -10.12 -12.38 -14.81
C GLY A 24 -8.86 -13.09 -15.33
N VAL A 25 -7.67 -12.72 -14.82
CA VAL A 25 -6.39 -13.29 -15.23
C VAL A 25 -5.67 -13.95 -14.05
N PRO A 26 -4.77 -14.93 -14.29
CA PRO A 26 -4.01 -15.54 -13.22
C PRO A 26 -2.94 -14.59 -12.65
N TYR A 27 -2.76 -14.60 -11.33
CA TYR A 27 -1.59 -14.01 -10.67
C TYR A 27 -0.50 -15.07 -10.54
N VAL A 28 0.63 -14.86 -11.19
CA VAL A 28 1.72 -15.85 -11.30
C VAL A 28 3.06 -15.24 -10.86
N PRO A 29 4.01 -16.07 -10.38
CA PRO A 29 5.35 -15.63 -10.03
C PRO A 29 6.08 -14.96 -11.19
N LEU A 30 6.95 -14.01 -10.85
CA LEU A 30 7.87 -13.41 -11.79
C LEU A 30 8.71 -14.51 -12.49
N GLY A 31 8.84 -14.42 -13.81
CA GLY A 31 9.55 -15.41 -14.64
C GLY A 31 8.67 -16.58 -15.12
N THR A 32 7.38 -16.63 -14.76
CA THR A 32 6.45 -17.60 -15.36
C THR A 32 6.19 -17.21 -16.82
N PRO A 33 6.34 -18.14 -17.78
CA PRO A 33 6.01 -17.88 -19.19
C PRO A 33 4.53 -17.55 -19.37
N VAL A 34 4.23 -16.35 -19.82
CA VAL A 34 2.88 -15.89 -20.17
C VAL A 34 2.94 -14.91 -21.33
N SER A 35 1.93 -14.90 -22.19
CA SER A 35 1.81 -13.90 -23.25
C SER A 35 1.32 -12.56 -22.68
N LEU A 36 1.94 -11.44 -23.06
CA LEU A 36 1.57 -10.09 -22.67
C LEU A 36 1.36 -9.90 -21.15
N PRO A 37 2.40 -10.12 -20.32
CA PRO A 37 2.28 -10.03 -18.89
C PRO A 37 2.11 -8.58 -18.42
N LEU A 38 1.19 -8.36 -17.45
CA LEU A 38 1.24 -7.16 -16.61
C LEU A 38 2.24 -7.41 -15.48
N LEU A 39 3.40 -6.78 -15.55
CA LEU A 39 4.45 -6.83 -14.53
C LEU A 39 4.15 -5.80 -13.44
N SER A 40 3.66 -6.26 -12.28
CA SER A 40 3.28 -5.38 -11.16
C SER A 40 4.27 -5.54 -10.01
N ILE A 41 5.18 -4.57 -9.88
CA ILE A 41 6.38 -4.69 -9.05
C ILE A 41 6.70 -3.42 -8.25
N LYS A 42 7.45 -3.63 -7.17
CA LYS A 42 8.26 -2.63 -6.49
C LYS A 42 9.72 -3.06 -6.65
N ALA A 43 10.41 -2.47 -7.63
CA ALA A 43 11.72 -2.94 -8.08
C ALA A 43 12.80 -2.90 -6.98
N SER A 44 12.64 -2.03 -5.96
CA SER A 44 13.53 -1.97 -4.80
C SER A 44 13.50 -3.22 -3.92
N GLU A 45 12.43 -4.04 -4.00
CA GLU A 45 12.26 -5.26 -3.22
C GLU A 45 12.79 -6.50 -3.94
N ILE A 46 13.22 -6.39 -5.20
CA ILE A 46 13.76 -7.50 -5.98
C ILE A 46 15.27 -7.56 -5.75
N PRO A 47 15.78 -8.62 -5.05
CA PRO A 47 17.20 -8.71 -4.69
C PRO A 47 18.12 -8.83 -5.90
N ASP A 48 17.72 -9.62 -6.89
CA ASP A 48 18.47 -9.85 -8.11
C ASP A 48 17.73 -9.24 -9.31
N LYS A 49 18.11 -8.01 -9.66
CA LYS A 49 17.53 -7.28 -10.78
C LYS A 49 17.84 -7.93 -12.14
N THR A 50 18.86 -8.79 -12.20
CA THR A 50 19.18 -9.53 -13.45
C THR A 50 18.11 -10.55 -13.79
N ARG A 51 17.34 -11.04 -12.81
CA ARG A 51 16.18 -11.90 -13.05
C ARG A 51 15.03 -11.23 -13.80
N LEU A 52 14.98 -9.90 -13.79
CA LEU A 52 14.02 -9.15 -14.62
C LEU A 52 14.37 -9.24 -16.10
N PHE A 53 15.60 -9.67 -16.42
CA PHE A 53 16.17 -9.74 -17.76
C PHE A 53 16.64 -11.10 -18.21
N ALA A 54 16.48 -12.14 -17.37
CA ALA A 54 16.86 -13.49 -17.79
C ALA A 54 16.05 -13.85 -19.05
N GLY A 55 16.62 -13.49 -20.16
CA GLY A 55 16.26 -13.59 -21.55
C GLY A 55 14.96 -14.32 -21.89
N ASP A 56 14.36 -14.00 -22.96
CA ASP A 56 13.24 -14.67 -23.63
C ASP A 56 11.84 -14.54 -23.06
N VAL A 57 11.63 -13.89 -21.90
CA VAL A 57 10.31 -13.88 -21.22
C VAL A 57 9.54 -12.56 -21.37
N LEU A 58 10.20 -11.48 -21.80
CA LEU A 58 9.56 -10.16 -21.86
C LEU A 58 9.82 -9.46 -23.21
N GLU A 59 9.36 -10.04 -24.33
CA GLU A 59 9.36 -9.34 -25.61
C GLU A 59 8.38 -8.18 -25.62
N GLU A 60 7.20 -8.36 -24.98
CA GLU A 60 6.21 -7.30 -24.75
C GLU A 60 5.59 -7.46 -23.37
N PHE A 61 5.51 -6.39 -22.60
CA PHE A 61 4.90 -6.39 -21.28
C PHE A 61 4.29 -5.01 -20.93
N ASP A 62 3.29 -5.04 -20.09
CA ASP A 62 2.77 -3.85 -19.41
C ASP A 62 3.41 -3.74 -18.01
N LEU A 63 3.63 -2.53 -17.50
CA LEU A 63 4.33 -2.29 -16.26
C LEU A 63 3.44 -1.52 -15.29
N PHE A 64 3.18 -2.09 -14.10
CA PHE A 64 2.52 -1.40 -12.99
C PHE A 64 3.54 -1.08 -11.89
N LEU A 65 3.76 0.21 -11.62
CA LEU A 65 4.76 0.71 -10.68
C LEU A 65 4.15 0.92 -9.29
N HIS A 66 4.71 0.24 -8.28
CA HIS A 66 4.45 0.48 -6.86
C HIS A 66 5.57 1.23 -6.15
N GLY A 67 6.72 1.41 -6.80
CA GLY A 67 7.90 2.10 -6.31
C GLY A 67 8.85 2.49 -7.46
N PRO A 68 9.95 3.20 -7.17
CA PRO A 68 10.96 3.55 -8.17
C PRO A 68 11.44 2.32 -8.93
N CYS A 69 11.64 2.48 -10.24
CA CYS A 69 11.96 1.41 -11.17
C CYS A 69 13.14 1.83 -12.06
N PRO A 70 14.02 0.90 -12.47
CA PRO A 70 15.06 1.17 -13.46
C PRO A 70 14.47 1.72 -14.77
N GLU A 71 15.13 2.72 -15.35
CA GLU A 71 14.70 3.45 -16.57
C GLU A 71 14.43 2.52 -17.73
N TYR A 72 15.32 1.56 -17.99
CA TYR A 72 15.18 0.61 -19.08
C TYR A 72 13.88 -0.24 -19.05
N LEU A 73 13.31 -0.51 -17.86
CA LEU A 73 12.01 -1.18 -17.76
C LEU A 73 10.86 -0.26 -18.16
N ILE A 74 10.97 1.03 -17.85
CA ILE A 74 10.00 2.04 -18.24
C ILE A 74 10.04 2.23 -19.75
N GLU A 75 11.24 2.29 -20.34
CA GLU A 75 11.42 2.43 -21.79
C GLU A 75 10.90 1.23 -22.57
N ALA A 76 11.13 -0.01 -22.07
CA ALA A 76 10.75 -1.25 -22.73
C ALA A 76 9.27 -1.63 -22.59
N ALA A 77 8.56 -1.12 -21.59
CA ALA A 77 7.16 -1.48 -21.36
C ALA A 77 6.25 -0.93 -22.45
N ARG A 78 5.23 -1.70 -22.85
CA ARG A 78 4.19 -1.27 -23.80
C ARG A 78 3.32 -0.16 -23.18
N TYR A 79 2.77 -0.41 -22.00
CA TYR A 79 2.04 0.56 -21.18
C TYR A 79 2.64 0.66 -19.78
N ILE A 80 2.60 1.86 -19.19
CA ILE A 80 3.14 2.14 -17.87
C ILE A 80 2.03 2.69 -16.98
N TYR A 81 1.67 1.96 -15.94
CA TYR A 81 0.69 2.34 -14.93
C TYR A 81 1.40 2.76 -13.64
N CYS A 82 1.10 3.93 -13.11
CA CYS A 82 1.74 4.49 -11.93
C CYS A 82 0.76 4.53 -10.76
N GLY A 83 1.05 3.79 -9.68
CA GLY A 83 0.20 3.67 -8.51
C GLY A 83 0.13 4.93 -7.63
N ASN A 84 0.99 5.94 -7.87
CA ASN A 84 0.93 7.23 -7.20
C ASN A 84 1.51 8.36 -8.05
N ARG A 85 1.23 9.63 -7.63
CA ARG A 85 1.64 10.84 -8.34
C ARG A 85 3.15 11.01 -8.46
N ALA A 86 3.94 10.64 -7.44
CA ALA A 86 5.40 10.76 -7.49
C ALA A 86 5.98 9.83 -8.56
N LEU A 87 5.46 8.59 -8.66
CA LEU A 87 5.86 7.64 -9.71
C LEU A 87 5.42 8.11 -11.10
N LEU A 88 4.25 8.71 -11.23
CA LEU A 88 3.79 9.28 -12.50
C LEU A 88 4.70 10.41 -12.97
N ILE A 89 5.07 11.34 -12.09
CA ILE A 89 6.01 12.41 -12.41
C ILE A 89 7.36 11.84 -12.84
N MET A 90 7.90 10.90 -12.08
CA MET A 90 9.16 10.21 -12.41
C MET A 90 9.07 9.49 -13.76
N ALA A 91 8.04 8.69 -13.99
CA ALA A 91 7.90 7.94 -15.24
C ALA A 91 7.75 8.88 -16.44
N ARG A 92 7.06 10.00 -16.30
CA ARG A 92 6.89 11.00 -17.37
C ARG A 92 8.17 11.78 -17.71
N THR A 93 9.21 11.74 -16.90
CA THR A 93 10.53 12.24 -17.31
C THR A 93 11.22 11.32 -18.32
N ILE A 94 10.78 10.05 -18.41
CA ILE A 94 11.31 9.02 -19.32
C ILE A 94 10.34 8.83 -20.49
N ARG A 95 9.04 8.61 -20.18
CA ARG A 95 7.97 8.42 -21.16
C ARG A 95 6.75 9.24 -20.81
N LEU A 96 6.36 10.17 -21.69
CA LEU A 96 5.25 11.10 -21.47
C LEU A 96 3.88 10.40 -21.40
N ASP A 97 3.76 9.21 -21.98
CA ASP A 97 2.55 8.40 -22.08
C ASP A 97 2.28 7.53 -20.83
N ALA A 98 3.02 7.73 -19.73
CA ALA A 98 2.74 7.04 -18.47
C ALA A 98 1.37 7.43 -17.89
N ILE A 99 0.62 6.42 -17.44
CA ILE A 99 -0.79 6.47 -17.06
C ILE A 99 -0.93 6.54 -15.54
N ALA A 100 -1.77 7.43 -15.04
CA ALA A 100 -2.19 7.42 -13.64
C ALA A 100 -3.13 6.24 -13.37
N ALA A 101 -2.76 5.37 -12.43
CA ALA A 101 -3.54 4.17 -12.06
C ALA A 101 -3.50 4.01 -10.54
N TRP A 102 -4.23 4.88 -9.83
CA TRP A 102 -4.23 4.94 -8.38
C TRP A 102 -4.76 3.67 -7.74
N CYS A 103 -4.08 3.19 -6.69
CA CYS A 103 -4.44 1.94 -6.03
C CYS A 103 -5.65 2.15 -5.09
N PRO A 104 -6.80 1.49 -5.32
CA PRO A 104 -7.92 1.55 -4.38
C PRO A 104 -7.63 0.75 -3.10
N SER A 105 -8.48 0.93 -2.08
CA SER A 105 -8.40 0.15 -0.84
C SER A 105 -8.49 -1.36 -1.12
N THR A 106 -7.69 -2.12 -0.38
CA THR A 106 -7.78 -3.60 -0.36
C THR A 106 -8.63 -4.13 0.80
N ILE A 107 -9.24 -3.22 1.60
CA ILE A 107 -10.05 -3.53 2.78
C ILE A 107 -11.36 -2.75 2.68
N THR A 108 -12.48 -3.40 3.01
CA THR A 108 -13.85 -2.81 2.98
C THR A 108 -14.58 -3.10 4.30
N GLY A 109 -15.36 -2.14 4.81
CA GLY A 109 -16.20 -2.29 6.02
C GLY A 109 -16.99 -1.01 6.37
N ASP A 110 -18.09 -1.14 7.14
CA ASP A 110 -18.93 -0.04 7.63
C ASP A 110 -18.65 0.30 9.11
N PRO A 111 -18.67 1.58 9.54
CA PRO A 111 -18.32 1.98 10.89
C PRO A 111 -19.44 1.78 11.93
N THR A 112 -19.09 1.32 13.14
CA THR A 112 -19.97 1.32 14.33
C THR A 112 -19.32 2.06 15.50
N ARG A 113 -20.15 2.71 16.39
CA ARG A 113 -19.68 3.58 17.48
C ARG A 113 -19.22 2.81 18.72
N GLY A 114 -18.07 3.20 19.30
CA GLY A 114 -17.50 2.73 20.58
C GLY A 114 -16.74 3.84 21.31
N ALA A 115 -15.97 3.55 22.38
CA ALA A 115 -15.00 4.47 22.99
C ALA A 115 -13.94 4.91 21.97
N TYR A 116 -13.36 6.12 22.12
CA TYR A 116 -12.41 6.64 21.13
C TYR A 116 -11.21 5.70 20.95
N ARG A 117 -11.11 5.09 19.80
CA ARG A 117 -10.15 4.05 19.49
C ARG A 117 -9.38 4.41 18.23
N VAL A 118 -8.06 4.33 18.32
CA VAL A 118 -7.17 4.55 17.18
C VAL A 118 -6.63 3.20 16.72
N LEU A 119 -6.82 2.88 15.45
CA LEU A 119 -6.24 1.69 14.82
C LEU A 119 -4.94 2.07 14.11
N ILE A 120 -3.88 1.35 14.41
CA ILE A 120 -2.61 1.38 13.67
C ILE A 120 -2.44 0.02 13.02
N PHE A 121 -2.29 -0.03 11.70
CA PHE A 121 -2.08 -1.28 11.00
C PHE A 121 -1.12 -1.15 9.81
N GLY A 122 -0.36 -2.21 9.57
CA GLY A 122 0.65 -2.26 8.52
C GLY A 122 1.92 -2.97 8.98
N MET A 123 2.95 -2.91 8.17
CA MET A 123 4.23 -3.57 8.46
C MET A 123 5.04 -2.81 9.50
N ALA A 124 5.85 -3.52 10.29
CA ALA A 124 6.58 -2.98 11.43
C ALA A 124 7.50 -1.80 11.08
N HIS A 125 8.13 -1.81 9.90
CA HIS A 125 8.99 -0.72 9.43
C HIS A 125 8.28 0.63 9.25
N LYS A 126 6.94 0.66 9.29
CA LYS A 126 6.13 1.90 9.22
C LYS A 126 5.84 2.52 10.59
N LEU A 127 6.27 1.88 11.67
CA LEU A 127 6.10 2.38 13.04
C LEU A 127 7.23 3.36 13.40
N HIS A 128 7.22 4.55 12.78
CA HIS A 128 8.25 5.57 12.98
C HIS A 128 8.17 6.21 14.37
N PRO A 129 9.23 6.14 15.21
CA PRO A 129 9.20 6.60 16.60
C PRO A 129 8.72 8.03 16.77
N ALA A 130 9.24 8.96 15.97
CA ALA A 130 8.90 10.38 16.06
C ALA A 130 7.42 10.64 15.81
N HIS A 131 6.82 9.95 14.82
CA HIS A 131 5.40 10.06 14.51
C HIS A 131 4.52 9.46 15.61
N MET A 132 4.95 8.34 16.22
CA MET A 132 4.21 7.72 17.32
C MET A 132 4.22 8.58 18.58
N VAL A 133 5.33 9.23 18.89
CA VAL A 133 5.42 10.20 20.01
C VAL A 133 4.53 11.42 19.75
N ALA A 134 4.57 11.97 18.54
CA ALA A 134 3.71 13.09 18.16
C ALA A 134 2.21 12.72 18.20
N LEU A 135 1.85 11.53 17.69
CA LEU A 135 0.48 11.01 17.77
C LEU A 135 0.03 10.89 19.22
N LYS A 136 0.87 10.33 20.10
CA LYS A 136 0.53 10.23 21.53
C LYS A 136 0.25 11.59 22.14
N ALA A 137 1.12 12.56 21.91
CA ALA A 137 0.94 13.92 22.45
C ALA A 137 -0.37 14.56 21.97
N GLN A 138 -0.72 14.37 20.70
CA GLN A 138 -1.97 14.85 20.14
C GLN A 138 -3.18 14.14 20.74
N LEU A 139 -3.13 12.81 20.88
CA LEU A 139 -4.24 12.04 21.47
C LEU A 139 -4.43 12.35 22.95
N ASP A 140 -3.34 12.52 23.72
CA ASP A 140 -3.41 12.92 25.13
C ASP A 140 -4.12 14.28 25.31
N ALA A 141 -3.94 15.19 24.36
CA ALA A 141 -4.58 16.51 24.37
C ALA A 141 -6.04 16.50 23.92
N GLU A 142 -6.37 15.70 22.88
CA GLU A 142 -7.70 15.72 22.24
C GLU A 142 -8.68 14.69 22.86
N HIS A 143 -8.16 13.54 23.32
CA HIS A 143 -8.96 12.37 23.73
C HIS A 143 -8.34 11.68 24.95
N PRO A 144 -8.47 12.21 26.17
CA PRO A 144 -7.78 11.69 27.36
C PRO A 144 -8.01 10.20 27.66
N ASP A 145 -9.12 9.63 27.20
CA ASP A 145 -9.48 8.22 27.42
C ASP A 145 -9.34 7.32 26.18
N TYR A 146 -8.49 7.71 25.21
CA TYR A 146 -8.27 6.90 24.01
C TYR A 146 -7.59 5.55 24.27
N THR A 147 -7.75 4.63 23.34
CA THR A 147 -7.00 3.37 23.23
C THR A 147 -6.38 3.23 21.83
N VAL A 148 -5.26 2.53 21.74
CA VAL A 148 -4.56 2.24 20.47
C VAL A 148 -4.59 0.75 20.23
N ALA A 149 -5.20 0.32 19.14
CA ALA A 149 -5.17 -1.04 18.65
C ALA A 149 -4.06 -1.16 17.57
N LEU A 150 -3.12 -2.06 17.74
CA LEU A 150 -1.99 -2.25 16.83
C LEU A 150 -2.04 -3.63 16.17
N SER A 151 -2.21 -3.64 14.84
CA SER A 151 -2.05 -4.83 14.01
C SER A 151 -0.82 -4.67 13.11
N THR A 152 0.20 -5.47 13.33
CA THR A 152 1.46 -5.39 12.58
C THR A 152 2.09 -6.77 12.36
N ALA A 153 2.95 -6.85 11.35
CA ALA A 153 3.72 -8.04 11.01
C ALA A 153 5.05 -7.65 10.36
N VAL A 154 5.93 -8.63 10.19
CA VAL A 154 7.17 -8.51 9.40
C VAL A 154 6.83 -8.60 7.91
N HIS A 155 7.43 -7.76 7.10
CA HIS A 155 7.31 -7.84 5.65
C HIS A 155 8.20 -8.97 5.12
N GLU A 156 7.61 -9.87 4.34
CA GLU A 156 8.33 -10.99 3.73
C GLU A 156 9.45 -10.48 2.79
N GLY A 157 10.66 -11.04 2.98
CA GLY A 157 11.78 -10.79 2.08
C GLY A 157 12.45 -9.43 2.19
N THR A 158 12.17 -8.65 3.24
CA THR A 158 12.81 -7.34 3.46
C THR A 158 13.81 -7.39 4.62
N PRO A 159 15.12 -7.15 4.35
CA PRO A 159 16.15 -7.19 5.40
C PRO A 159 15.96 -6.12 6.49
N TRP A 160 15.28 -5.02 6.17
CA TRP A 160 15.05 -3.91 7.11
C TRP A 160 13.84 -4.10 8.03
N ASP A 161 13.05 -5.15 7.84
CA ASP A 161 11.88 -5.43 8.68
C ASP A 161 12.18 -6.44 9.80
N THR A 162 13.45 -6.55 10.20
CA THR A 162 13.91 -7.43 11.30
C THR A 162 13.60 -6.89 12.69
N GLY A 163 13.18 -5.63 12.79
CA GLY A 163 12.98 -4.89 14.04
C GLY A 163 11.58 -5.00 14.65
N LEU A 164 10.78 -6.05 14.36
CA LEU A 164 9.42 -6.17 14.92
C LEU A 164 9.41 -6.11 16.44
N ALA A 165 10.32 -6.83 17.12
CA ALA A 165 10.40 -6.84 18.58
C ALA A 165 10.71 -5.44 19.14
N ASP A 166 11.64 -4.72 18.53
CA ASP A 166 12.01 -3.37 18.92
C ASP A 166 10.88 -2.38 18.66
N SER A 167 10.19 -2.51 17.52
CA SER A 167 9.01 -1.71 17.20
C SER A 167 7.87 -1.92 18.19
N LEU A 168 7.60 -3.16 18.60
CA LEU A 168 6.60 -3.47 19.62
C LEU A 168 7.03 -2.95 21.00
N ALA A 169 8.30 -3.09 21.38
CA ALA A 169 8.83 -2.54 22.63
C ALA A 169 8.68 -1.02 22.67
N LEU A 170 8.99 -0.35 21.56
CA LEU A 170 8.79 1.08 21.41
C LEU A 170 7.31 1.48 21.57
N MET A 171 6.40 0.79 20.91
CA MET A 171 4.95 1.07 21.00
C MET A 171 4.44 0.90 22.44
N ARG A 172 4.91 -0.15 23.15
CA ARG A 172 4.62 -0.36 24.58
C ARG A 172 5.15 0.78 25.44
N ALA A 173 6.36 1.25 25.17
CA ALA A 173 6.96 2.37 25.90
C ALA A 173 6.20 3.68 25.70
N ILE A 174 5.71 3.94 24.47
CA ILE A 174 4.97 5.16 24.11
C ILE A 174 3.55 5.14 24.68
N PHE A 175 2.77 4.09 24.43
CA PHE A 175 1.33 4.06 24.73
C PHE A 175 0.97 3.36 26.04
N GLY A 176 1.88 2.56 26.61
CA GLY A 176 1.69 1.87 27.89
C GLY A 176 0.42 1.01 27.92
N SER A 177 -0.38 1.17 28.97
CA SER A 177 -1.64 0.42 29.15
C SER A 177 -2.74 0.76 28.14
N ARG A 178 -2.56 1.79 27.32
CA ARG A 178 -3.51 2.16 26.26
C ARG A 178 -3.30 1.35 24.98
N LEU A 179 -2.17 0.63 24.86
CA LEU A 179 -1.87 -0.21 23.70
C LEU A 179 -2.56 -1.57 23.82
N ARG A 180 -3.28 -1.96 22.79
CA ARG A 180 -3.80 -3.31 22.57
C ARG A 180 -3.12 -3.92 21.35
N GLU A 181 -2.25 -4.87 21.56
CA GLU A 181 -1.56 -5.58 20.48
C GLU A 181 -2.45 -6.69 19.94
N LEU A 182 -2.70 -6.67 18.63
CA LEU A 182 -3.58 -7.60 17.94
C LEU A 182 -2.80 -8.65 17.15
N GLY A 183 -1.48 -8.47 17.01
CA GLY A 183 -0.69 -9.26 16.08
C GLY A 183 -1.08 -9.01 14.62
N TYR A 184 -0.82 -9.98 13.76
CA TYR A 184 -1.29 -9.94 12.39
C TYR A 184 -2.77 -10.30 12.32
N LEU A 185 -3.55 -9.46 11.66
CA LEU A 185 -4.97 -9.72 11.40
C LEU A 185 -5.20 -10.02 9.91
N GLY A 186 -5.96 -11.06 9.62
CA GLY A 186 -6.53 -11.28 8.29
C GLY A 186 -7.60 -10.24 7.95
N ASP A 187 -8.02 -10.18 6.68
CA ASP A 187 -8.89 -9.12 6.15
C ASP A 187 -10.19 -8.93 6.91
N ASP A 188 -10.91 -10.02 7.23
CA ASP A 188 -12.19 -9.93 7.94
C ASP A 188 -12.03 -9.41 9.38
N ALA A 189 -10.94 -9.81 10.06
CA ALA A 189 -10.65 -9.33 11.41
C ALA A 189 -10.20 -7.85 11.39
N LEU A 190 -9.38 -7.48 10.42
CA LEU A 190 -8.95 -6.10 10.24
C LEU A 190 -10.12 -5.19 9.84
N ALA A 191 -11.04 -5.67 9.00
CA ALA A 191 -12.26 -4.93 8.66
C ALA A 191 -13.13 -4.66 9.90
N ARG A 192 -13.28 -5.64 10.81
CA ARG A 192 -13.99 -5.44 12.09
C ARG A 192 -13.31 -4.39 12.96
N GLU A 193 -11.99 -4.47 13.14
CA GLU A 193 -11.26 -3.44 13.92
C GLU A 193 -11.38 -2.05 13.28
N LEU A 194 -11.36 -2.00 11.94
CA LEU A 194 -11.56 -0.74 11.22
C LEU A 194 -12.98 -0.18 11.41
N GLN A 195 -14.00 -1.03 11.46
CA GLN A 195 -15.37 -0.61 11.78
C GLN A 195 -15.49 -0.03 13.19
N GLU A 196 -14.85 -0.68 14.15
CA GLU A 196 -14.93 -0.34 15.57
C GLU A 196 -14.05 0.85 15.99
N CYS A 197 -13.05 1.26 15.19
CA CYS A 197 -12.21 2.41 15.53
C CYS A 197 -12.85 3.73 15.13
N ASP A 198 -12.46 4.82 15.82
CA ASP A 198 -12.83 6.20 15.48
C ASP A 198 -11.83 6.82 14.51
N ALA A 199 -10.57 6.42 14.62
CA ALA A 199 -9.48 6.94 13.80
C ALA A 199 -8.49 5.86 13.40
N VAL A 200 -7.78 6.12 12.31
CA VAL A 200 -6.63 5.33 11.85
C VAL A 200 -5.38 6.21 11.86
N ALA A 201 -4.27 5.67 12.37
CA ALA A 201 -2.98 6.31 12.25
C ALA A 201 -2.05 5.46 11.38
N ALA A 202 -1.50 6.09 10.34
CA ALA A 202 -0.54 5.45 9.45
C ALA A 202 0.40 6.51 8.88
N TYR A 203 1.71 6.28 9.02
CA TYR A 203 2.74 7.20 8.57
C TYR A 203 3.62 6.54 7.52
N PHE A 204 4.15 7.35 6.62
CA PHE A 204 4.87 6.86 5.44
C PHE A 204 6.13 7.68 5.21
N ASP A 205 7.10 7.10 4.56
CA ASP A 205 8.31 7.77 4.14
C ASP A 205 8.27 7.97 2.60
N PRO A 206 8.37 9.24 2.12
CA PRO A 206 8.44 10.50 2.89
C PRO A 206 7.08 10.97 3.42
N ALA A 207 5.95 10.60 2.82
CA ALA A 207 4.58 10.96 3.20
C ALA A 207 3.56 10.07 2.49
N VAL A 208 2.26 10.25 2.81
CA VAL A 208 1.17 9.48 2.19
C VAL A 208 1.12 9.68 0.67
N ARG A 209 0.81 8.57 -0.05
CA ARG A 209 0.67 8.52 -1.52
C ARG A 209 -0.57 7.74 -1.93
N GLU A 210 -0.95 7.85 -3.19
CA GLU A 210 -2.12 7.20 -3.78
C GLU A 210 -2.06 5.66 -3.71
N ASN A 211 -0.89 5.06 -3.65
CA ASN A 211 -0.71 3.61 -3.51
C ASN A 211 -0.68 3.09 -2.07
N ASN A 212 -0.94 3.94 -1.07
CA ASN A 212 -1.00 3.53 0.33
C ASN A 212 -2.40 3.00 0.69
N THR A 213 -2.72 1.78 0.29
CA THR A 213 -4.05 1.17 0.40
C THR A 213 -4.63 1.14 1.82
N SER A 214 -3.80 1.15 2.86
CA SER A 214 -4.24 1.25 4.26
C SER A 214 -4.93 2.58 4.57
N ILE A 215 -4.46 3.69 3.98
CA ILE A 215 -5.12 5.01 4.12
C ILE A 215 -6.47 4.99 3.42
N TRP A 216 -6.55 4.44 2.20
CA TRP A 216 -7.82 4.40 1.47
C TRP A 216 -8.87 3.55 2.16
N ALA A 217 -8.47 2.46 2.83
CA ALA A 217 -9.39 1.71 3.68
C ALA A 217 -10.00 2.58 4.79
N ALA A 218 -9.19 3.44 5.42
CA ALA A 218 -9.65 4.36 6.46
C ALA A 218 -10.52 5.50 5.90
N VAL A 219 -10.15 6.07 4.76
CA VAL A 219 -10.92 7.11 4.06
C VAL A 219 -12.30 6.59 3.66
N ASP A 220 -12.36 5.42 3.00
CA ASP A 220 -13.61 4.81 2.55
C ASP A 220 -14.52 4.38 3.72
N ALA A 221 -13.93 4.02 4.86
CA ALA A 221 -14.65 3.75 6.10
C ALA A 221 -15.06 5.01 6.87
N GLY A 222 -14.80 6.22 6.34
CA GLY A 222 -15.15 7.49 6.98
C GLY A 222 -14.41 7.78 8.27
N LYS A 223 -13.20 7.21 8.47
CA LYS A 223 -12.43 7.35 9.69
C LYS A 223 -11.62 8.65 9.72
N ARG A 224 -11.43 9.23 10.90
CA ARG A 224 -10.43 10.27 11.09
C ARG A 224 -9.03 9.67 10.82
N ILE A 225 -8.16 10.44 10.16
CA ILE A 225 -6.85 9.96 9.74
C ILE A 225 -5.76 10.82 10.36
N TYR A 226 -4.82 10.15 11.03
CA TYR A 226 -3.55 10.72 11.48
C TYR A 226 -2.46 10.21 10.54
N THR A 227 -1.88 11.11 9.74
CA THR A 227 -0.84 10.78 8.76
C THR A 227 0.07 11.97 8.50
N ASN A 228 1.21 11.73 7.88
CA ASN A 228 2.08 12.79 7.40
C ASN A 228 1.81 13.08 5.93
N THR A 229 1.82 14.37 5.59
CA THR A 229 1.55 14.87 4.23
C THR A 229 2.66 15.79 3.75
N ASP A 230 2.80 15.91 2.42
CA ASP A 230 3.67 16.87 1.72
C ASP A 230 2.96 17.40 0.46
N ALA A 231 3.68 18.14 -0.38
CA ALA A 231 3.14 18.74 -1.61
C ALA A 231 2.65 17.71 -2.66
N LEU A 232 3.09 16.45 -2.58
CA LEU A 232 2.70 15.37 -3.48
C LEU A 232 1.64 14.43 -2.86
N SER A 233 1.18 14.73 -1.66
CA SER A 233 0.16 13.92 -0.99
C SER A 233 -1.21 14.11 -1.65
N PRO A 234 -1.98 13.02 -1.85
CA PRO A 234 -3.32 13.10 -2.42
C PRO A 234 -4.31 13.78 -1.48
N VAL A 235 -5.40 14.29 -2.05
CA VAL A 235 -6.57 14.68 -1.27
C VAL A 235 -7.23 13.42 -0.73
N LEU A 236 -7.43 13.35 0.60
CA LEU A 236 -8.03 12.20 1.26
C LEU A 236 -9.57 12.35 1.26
N GLN A 237 -10.20 11.83 0.22
CA GLN A 237 -11.65 11.87 0.03
C GLN A 237 -12.18 10.49 -0.36
N PRO A 238 -13.31 10.01 0.20
CA PRO A 238 -13.90 8.72 -0.15
C PRO A 238 -14.27 8.60 -1.63
N GLY A 239 -14.12 7.40 -2.17
CA GLY A 239 -14.59 7.06 -3.53
C GLY A 239 -13.77 7.62 -4.69
N ILE A 240 -12.63 8.31 -4.43
CA ILE A 240 -11.77 8.82 -5.51
C ILE A 240 -11.08 7.66 -6.26
N TYR A 241 -10.62 6.63 -5.53
CA TYR A 241 -9.89 5.51 -6.09
C TYR A 241 -10.69 4.23 -5.92
N THR A 242 -11.32 3.79 -7.01
CA THR A 242 -12.17 2.60 -7.02
C THR A 242 -11.55 1.48 -7.84
N TRP A 243 -11.91 0.25 -7.50
CA TRP A 243 -11.48 -0.92 -8.27
C TRP A 243 -12.00 -0.89 -9.70
N ASP A 244 -13.22 -0.41 -9.91
CA ASP A 244 -13.83 -0.35 -11.25
C ASP A 244 -13.08 0.64 -12.15
N ALA A 245 -12.73 1.83 -11.63
CA ALA A 245 -11.93 2.80 -12.36
C ALA A 245 -10.52 2.26 -12.69
N LEU A 246 -9.87 1.57 -11.73
CA LEU A 246 -8.57 0.97 -11.98
C LEU A 246 -8.63 -0.14 -13.04
N VAL A 247 -9.62 -1.02 -12.96
CA VAL A 247 -9.83 -2.10 -13.93
C VAL A 247 -10.08 -1.55 -15.32
N GLU A 248 -10.88 -0.49 -15.44
CA GLU A 248 -11.15 0.18 -16.73
C GLU A 248 -9.88 0.76 -17.35
N ILE A 249 -9.04 1.48 -16.55
CA ILE A 249 -7.76 2.02 -17.01
C ILE A 249 -6.83 0.90 -17.53
N VAL A 250 -6.79 -0.25 -16.83
CA VAL A 250 -5.90 -1.36 -17.23
C VAL A 250 -6.42 -2.12 -18.45
N ARG A 251 -7.76 -2.18 -18.65
CA ARG A 251 -8.38 -2.85 -19.81
C ARG A 251 -8.36 -2.01 -21.08
N THR A 252 -8.42 -0.69 -20.93
CA THR A 252 -8.54 0.26 -22.05
C THR A 252 -7.49 1.36 -21.94
N PRO A 253 -6.20 1.02 -22.00
CA PRO A 253 -5.11 1.97 -21.79
C PRO A 253 -5.10 3.12 -22.80
N GLU A 254 -5.60 2.91 -24.02
CA GLU A 254 -5.65 3.94 -25.07
C GLU A 254 -6.57 5.12 -24.66
N VAL A 255 -7.62 4.85 -23.87
CA VAL A 255 -8.55 5.89 -23.39
C VAL A 255 -7.91 6.73 -22.26
N ALA A 256 -7.00 6.15 -21.49
CA ALA A 256 -6.33 6.83 -20.38
C ALA A 256 -5.25 7.84 -20.84
N HIS A 257 -4.90 7.84 -22.13
CA HIS A 257 -3.96 8.78 -22.74
C HIS A 257 -4.64 10.02 -23.35
N ALA A 258 -5.95 10.02 -23.53
CA ALA A 258 -6.72 11.13 -24.08
C ALA A 258 -7.04 12.20 -23.03
#